data_dbcd7ab65ce56b03229a4f9096a42238
#
_entry.id   dbcd7ab65ce56b03229a4f9096a42238
#
_cell.length_a   1.000
_cell.length_b   1.000
_cell.length_c   1.000
_cell.angle_alpha   90.00
_cell.angle_beta   90.00
_cell.angle_gamma   90.00
#
_symmetry.space_group_name_H-M   'P 1'
#
loop_
_entity.id
_entity.type
_entity.pdbx_description
1 polymer ?
#
loop_
_entity_poly.entity_id
_entity_poly.type
_entity_poly.pdbx_seq_one_letter_code
_entity_poly.pdbx_strand_id
1 'polypeptide(L)'
;MSNNCPFIEPFAKSELIKKPNVFNLNYTNQDFWSMKNRLIEFTQQRFGKEFNDFVESSLAIMLLENWAFVADTLSFKMDQIANEIFIDTVTEIDNAFRLCKLVGFEPQPPISAKSYWTASLTNPITTDISIMTPHVITVNGGGSSLDMELFAADSEGNPMFDEDIIIPANSLVNASVVGLEGKTKTEEISGTGVRNLSIQSRYKSVIHESMSVTIDGSLWDRVDYFTDSQPRKEYRVEFDSEYTAYFMFGNGVAGMIPSVGSLIFISYRIGGGVQGNLITNSTQKSTLVDVPGLGYPVPVFFNNYTKAQYGYDGDSIEDIRRKLPLYLRTQDRAVTGLDYKTLADQFATPYQGAIGKSVAILRNHGCAANIVDLYILAKKDNDKLEIPSDQLKIDLLDYFEGKKMITDYICIKDGTIVNVDVNMSVTMDKFYRKFEDELRVKILNRVSAFFNIHRWEFGQSLKDTDITKELSDLKEIQRVDVTFNTDQAVPASSLVTVKFFEIIRDDIIDLGFIYE
;
A
#
# COMPACT_ATOMS: atom_id res chain seq x y z
N MET A 1 37.56 -4.96 31.39
CA MET A 1 37.17 -6.11 30.58
C MET A 1 36.33 -5.55 29.43
N SER A 2 36.91 -5.50 28.24
CA SER A 2 36.29 -4.91 27.06
C SER A 2 35.18 -5.87 26.55
N ASN A 3 33.96 -5.43 26.69
CA ASN A 3 32.81 -6.14 26.11
C ASN A 3 32.81 -5.99 24.57
N ASN A 4 33.63 -6.76 23.88
CA ASN A 4 33.44 -7.00 22.48
C ASN A 4 32.33 -8.05 22.32
N CYS A 5 31.05 -7.59 22.31
CA CYS A 5 30.01 -8.39 21.69
C CYS A 5 30.35 -8.46 20.20
N PRO A 6 30.46 -9.67 19.60
CA PRO A 6 30.61 -9.76 18.17
C PRO A 6 29.35 -9.13 17.54
N PHE A 7 29.54 -8.06 16.80
CA PHE A 7 28.54 -7.55 15.90
C PHE A 7 28.23 -8.65 14.90
N ILE A 8 27.07 -9.25 15.03
CA ILE A 8 26.55 -10.08 13.95
C ILE A 8 26.20 -9.06 12.85
N GLU A 9 26.94 -9.10 11.75
CA GLU A 9 26.60 -8.28 10.58
C GLU A 9 25.11 -8.47 10.31
N PRO A 10 24.37 -7.37 10.12
CA PRO A 10 22.97 -7.47 9.76
C PRO A 10 22.87 -8.39 8.53
N PHE A 11 21.92 -9.31 8.53
CA PHE A 11 21.57 -10.15 7.37
C PHE A 11 21.02 -9.33 6.20
N ALA A 12 21.46 -8.10 6.05
CA ALA A 12 21.08 -7.14 5.04
C ALA A 12 21.96 -7.19 3.78
N LYS A 13 22.58 -8.32 3.48
CA LYS A 13 22.72 -8.66 2.07
C LYS A 13 21.43 -9.31 1.65
N SER A 14 20.36 -8.51 1.57
CA SER A 14 19.27 -8.87 0.69
C SER A 14 19.91 -9.07 -0.67
N GLU A 15 20.01 -10.32 -1.11
CA GLU A 15 20.02 -10.54 -2.54
C GLU A 15 18.84 -9.72 -3.02
N LEU A 16 19.13 -8.60 -3.68
CA LEU A 16 18.15 -7.78 -4.38
C LEU A 16 17.21 -8.78 -5.02
N ILE A 17 15.96 -8.81 -4.56
CA ILE A 17 14.94 -9.63 -5.20
C ILE A 17 14.95 -9.11 -6.62
N LYS A 18 15.67 -9.82 -7.50
CA LYS A 18 15.72 -9.48 -8.91
C LYS A 18 14.27 -9.34 -9.29
N LYS A 19 13.88 -8.19 -9.86
CA LYS A 19 12.55 -8.05 -10.44
C LYS A 19 12.27 -9.36 -11.14
N PRO A 20 11.23 -10.10 -10.79
CA PRO A 20 10.89 -11.29 -11.54
C PRO A 20 10.76 -10.81 -12.98
N ASN A 21 11.62 -11.29 -13.86
CA ASN A 21 11.38 -11.09 -15.27
C ASN A 21 10.06 -11.78 -15.52
N VAL A 22 9.01 -10.99 -15.74
CA VAL A 22 7.68 -11.51 -16.09
C VAL A 22 7.83 -12.10 -17.47
N PHE A 23 8.26 -13.35 -17.53
CA PHE A 23 8.21 -14.14 -18.75
C PHE A 23 6.80 -14.68 -18.86
N ASN A 24 6.02 -14.13 -19.75
CA ASN A 24 4.84 -14.83 -20.23
C ASN A 24 5.33 -16.14 -20.84
N LEU A 25 5.19 -17.22 -20.09
CA LEU A 25 5.58 -18.52 -20.55
C LEU A 25 4.56 -18.96 -21.60
N ASN A 26 5.06 -19.29 -22.76
CA ASN A 26 4.26 -19.91 -23.81
C ASN A 26 4.31 -21.43 -23.60
N TYR A 27 3.32 -21.98 -22.90
CA TYR A 27 3.26 -23.42 -22.56
C TYR A 27 2.89 -24.27 -23.76
N THR A 28 2.12 -23.75 -24.68
CA THR A 28 1.61 -24.51 -25.83
C THR A 28 2.62 -24.52 -26.98
N ASN A 29 3.50 -23.52 -27.05
CA ASN A 29 4.49 -23.32 -28.13
C ASN A 29 3.91 -23.56 -29.54
N GLN A 30 2.64 -23.16 -29.73
CA GLN A 30 1.90 -23.32 -30.96
C GLN A 30 1.36 -21.96 -31.41
N ASP A 31 1.78 -21.56 -32.62
CA ASP A 31 1.31 -20.36 -33.27
C ASP A 31 0.39 -20.68 -34.45
N PHE A 32 -0.24 -19.67 -35.00
CA PHE A 32 -1.14 -19.80 -36.16
C PHE A 32 -0.53 -20.59 -37.33
N TRP A 33 0.74 -20.32 -37.64
CA TRP A 33 1.43 -20.95 -38.77
C TRP A 33 1.71 -22.43 -38.53
N SER A 34 2.15 -22.78 -37.34
CA SER A 34 2.38 -24.18 -36.98
C SER A 34 1.07 -24.99 -36.95
N MET A 35 -0.02 -24.39 -36.47
CA MET A 35 -1.34 -25.01 -36.49
C MET A 35 -1.89 -25.17 -37.90
N LYS A 36 -1.78 -24.14 -38.73
CA LYS A 36 -2.16 -24.22 -40.16
C LYS A 36 -1.39 -25.35 -40.86
N ASN A 37 -0.09 -25.41 -40.70
CA ASN A 37 0.73 -26.45 -41.36
C ASN A 37 0.35 -27.85 -40.87
N ARG A 38 0.11 -28.07 -39.59
CA ARG A 38 -0.37 -29.33 -39.05
C ARG A 38 -1.74 -29.74 -39.59
N LEU A 39 -2.66 -28.81 -39.74
CA LEU A 39 -3.97 -29.07 -40.32
C LEU A 39 -3.86 -29.47 -41.79
N ILE A 40 -2.98 -28.81 -42.54
CA ILE A 40 -2.69 -29.16 -43.95
C ILE A 40 -2.06 -30.56 -44.03
N GLU A 41 -1.04 -30.84 -43.25
CA GLU A 41 -0.39 -32.17 -43.20
C GLU A 41 -1.39 -33.28 -42.83
N PHE A 42 -2.20 -33.05 -41.78
CA PHE A 42 -3.24 -33.98 -41.39
C PHE A 42 -4.25 -34.24 -42.51
N THR A 43 -4.70 -33.19 -43.22
CA THR A 43 -5.62 -33.29 -44.34
C THR A 43 -5.01 -34.05 -45.49
N GLN A 44 -3.73 -33.80 -45.81
CA GLN A 44 -2.99 -34.53 -46.84
C GLN A 44 -2.84 -36.01 -46.53
N GLN A 45 -2.51 -36.35 -45.29
CA GLN A 45 -2.35 -37.74 -44.86
C GLN A 45 -3.66 -38.52 -44.83
N ARG A 46 -4.75 -37.88 -44.40
CA ARG A 46 -6.03 -38.55 -44.19
C ARG A 46 -6.91 -38.57 -45.43
N PHE A 47 -6.92 -37.46 -46.17
CA PHE A 47 -7.83 -37.21 -47.28
C PHE A 47 -7.13 -36.98 -48.64
N GLY A 48 -5.83 -37.19 -48.73
CA GLY A 48 -5.01 -36.87 -49.91
C GLY A 48 -5.44 -37.58 -51.22
N LYS A 49 -6.28 -38.65 -51.14
CA LYS A 49 -6.88 -39.28 -52.31
C LYS A 49 -8.15 -38.59 -52.80
N GLU A 50 -8.84 -37.92 -51.87
CA GLU A 50 -10.18 -37.34 -52.11
C GLU A 50 -10.05 -35.81 -52.29
N PHE A 51 -9.05 -35.18 -51.67
CA PHE A 51 -8.82 -33.75 -51.73
C PHE A 51 -7.33 -33.45 -52.00
N ASN A 52 -7.07 -32.78 -53.12
CA ASN A 52 -5.71 -32.53 -53.62
C ASN A 52 -5.44 -31.04 -53.96
N ASP A 53 -6.40 -30.16 -53.65
CA ASP A 53 -6.29 -28.73 -53.94
C ASP A 53 -5.86 -27.95 -52.69
N PHE A 54 -4.58 -27.73 -52.54
CA PHE A 54 -3.94 -26.98 -51.45
C PHE A 54 -3.48 -25.58 -51.87
N VAL A 55 -4.16 -24.98 -52.84
CA VAL A 55 -3.87 -23.60 -53.26
C VAL A 55 -4.47 -22.62 -52.26
N GLU A 56 -3.77 -21.58 -51.93
CA GLU A 56 -4.19 -20.56 -50.93
C GLU A 56 -5.56 -19.93 -51.22
N SER A 57 -5.97 -19.87 -52.49
CA SER A 57 -7.27 -19.35 -52.93
C SER A 57 -8.43 -20.38 -52.80
N SER A 58 -8.13 -21.60 -52.39
CA SER A 58 -9.15 -22.66 -52.24
C SER A 58 -10.04 -22.43 -51.01
N LEU A 59 -11.32 -22.62 -51.13
CA LEU A 59 -12.31 -22.55 -50.03
C LEU A 59 -11.92 -23.47 -48.86
N ALA A 60 -11.36 -24.65 -49.16
CA ALA A 60 -10.93 -25.58 -48.12
C ALA A 60 -9.75 -25.02 -47.31
N ILE A 61 -8.77 -24.39 -47.95
CA ILE A 61 -7.66 -23.75 -47.24
C ILE A 61 -8.16 -22.59 -46.39
N MET A 62 -9.08 -21.76 -46.88
CA MET A 62 -9.70 -20.70 -46.09
C MET A 62 -10.40 -21.24 -44.83
N LEU A 63 -11.07 -22.38 -44.92
CA LEU A 63 -11.70 -23.04 -43.75
C LEU A 63 -10.63 -23.56 -42.78
N LEU A 64 -9.54 -24.16 -43.26
CA LEU A 64 -8.41 -24.60 -42.41
C LEU A 64 -7.72 -23.42 -41.70
N GLU A 65 -7.57 -22.28 -42.37
CA GLU A 65 -7.05 -21.06 -41.78
C GLU A 65 -7.97 -20.52 -40.67
N ASN A 66 -9.27 -20.51 -40.89
CA ASN A 66 -10.23 -20.14 -39.84
C ASN A 66 -10.12 -21.06 -38.60
N TRP A 67 -10.00 -22.39 -38.83
CA TRP A 67 -9.79 -23.33 -37.72
C TRP A 67 -8.42 -23.12 -37.04
N ALA A 68 -7.36 -22.83 -37.79
CA ALA A 68 -6.05 -22.50 -37.23
C ALA A 68 -6.11 -21.24 -36.40
N PHE A 69 -6.82 -20.19 -36.83
CA PHE A 69 -7.04 -18.97 -36.05
C PHE A 69 -7.81 -19.22 -34.75
N VAL A 70 -8.88 -20.03 -34.82
CA VAL A 70 -9.62 -20.41 -33.59
C VAL A 70 -8.73 -21.20 -32.64
N ALA A 71 -7.94 -22.13 -33.15
CA ALA A 71 -7.03 -22.94 -32.36
C ALA A 71 -5.91 -22.08 -31.73
N ASP A 72 -5.35 -21.11 -32.45
CA ASP A 72 -4.38 -20.15 -31.95
C ASP A 72 -4.96 -19.28 -30.83
N THR A 73 -6.19 -18.79 -31.02
CA THR A 73 -6.91 -18.02 -29.99
C THR A 73 -7.16 -18.85 -28.74
N LEU A 74 -7.53 -20.11 -28.87
CA LEU A 74 -7.72 -21.03 -27.73
C LEU A 74 -6.40 -21.33 -27.05
N SER A 75 -5.33 -21.56 -27.80
CA SER A 75 -3.99 -21.77 -27.28
C SER A 75 -3.50 -20.57 -26.45
N PHE A 76 -3.66 -19.37 -26.99
CA PHE A 76 -3.36 -18.14 -26.27
C PHE A 76 -4.15 -18.00 -24.94
N LYS A 77 -5.45 -18.35 -24.98
CA LYS A 77 -6.29 -18.34 -23.77
C LYS A 77 -5.83 -19.39 -22.76
N MET A 78 -5.40 -20.56 -23.21
CA MET A 78 -4.85 -21.59 -22.32
C MET A 78 -3.54 -21.13 -21.67
N ASP A 79 -2.65 -20.51 -22.44
CA ASP A 79 -1.41 -19.96 -21.91
C ASP A 79 -1.67 -18.83 -20.92
N GLN A 80 -2.65 -17.94 -21.19
CA GLN A 80 -3.08 -16.90 -20.26
C GLN A 80 -3.57 -17.50 -18.95
N ILE A 81 -4.48 -18.49 -19.00
CA ILE A 81 -5.00 -19.16 -17.80
C ILE A 81 -3.87 -19.84 -17.02
N ALA A 82 -2.93 -20.49 -17.71
CA ALA A 82 -1.79 -21.14 -17.07
C ALA A 82 -0.87 -20.12 -16.37
N ASN A 83 -0.64 -18.96 -16.97
CA ASN A 83 0.13 -17.88 -16.37
C ASN A 83 -0.55 -17.27 -15.14
N GLU A 84 -1.89 -17.22 -15.11
CA GLU A 84 -2.65 -16.69 -13.96
C GLU A 84 -2.62 -17.59 -12.71
N ILE A 85 -2.11 -18.82 -12.79
CA ILE A 85 -2.01 -19.74 -11.65
C ILE A 85 -0.80 -19.41 -10.77
N PHE A 86 0.23 -18.76 -11.30
CA PHE A 86 1.47 -18.48 -10.60
C PHE A 86 1.61 -17.02 -10.25
N ILE A 87 2.04 -16.73 -9.01
CA ILE A 87 2.19 -15.35 -8.52
C ILE A 87 3.18 -14.51 -9.34
N ASP A 88 4.20 -15.15 -9.92
CA ASP A 88 5.22 -14.46 -10.69
C ASP A 88 4.72 -13.97 -12.05
N THR A 89 3.71 -14.65 -12.60
CA THR A 89 3.16 -14.39 -13.95
C THR A 89 1.74 -13.86 -13.96
N VAL A 90 1.05 -13.84 -12.81
CA VAL A 90 -0.33 -13.34 -12.70
C VAL A 90 -0.42 -11.88 -13.17
N THR A 91 -1.38 -11.56 -13.99
CA THR A 91 -1.62 -10.20 -14.53
C THR A 91 -2.92 -9.59 -14.02
N GLU A 92 -3.89 -10.44 -13.68
CA GLU A 92 -5.19 -10.01 -13.17
C GLU A 92 -5.16 -9.90 -11.64
N ILE A 93 -5.53 -8.73 -11.10
CA ILE A 93 -5.50 -8.47 -9.66
C ILE A 93 -6.43 -9.41 -8.87
N ASP A 94 -7.58 -9.77 -9.44
CA ASP A 94 -8.52 -10.71 -8.82
C ASP A 94 -7.90 -12.09 -8.59
N ASN A 95 -7.10 -12.56 -9.54
CA ASN A 95 -6.40 -13.84 -9.44
C ASN A 95 -5.27 -13.75 -8.42
N ALA A 96 -4.56 -12.62 -8.37
CA ALA A 96 -3.54 -12.36 -7.33
C ALA A 96 -4.15 -12.42 -5.92
N PHE A 97 -5.31 -11.78 -5.69
CA PHE A 97 -6.03 -11.83 -4.41
C PHE A 97 -6.48 -13.24 -4.04
N ARG A 98 -6.93 -14.04 -5.03
CA ARG A 98 -7.29 -15.46 -4.79
C ARG A 98 -6.07 -16.29 -4.38
N LEU A 99 -4.91 -16.06 -5.01
CA LEU A 99 -3.65 -16.69 -4.61
C LEU A 99 -3.24 -16.28 -3.20
N CYS A 100 -3.40 -15.01 -2.84
CA CYS A 100 -3.15 -14.52 -1.49
C CYS A 100 -4.02 -15.24 -0.45
N LYS A 101 -5.32 -15.41 -0.72
CA LYS A 101 -6.24 -16.15 0.16
C LYS A 101 -5.83 -17.61 0.38
N LEU A 102 -5.25 -18.29 -0.62
CA LEU A 102 -4.78 -19.67 -0.47
C LEU A 102 -3.68 -19.82 0.57
N VAL A 103 -2.87 -18.79 0.77
CA VAL A 103 -1.73 -18.81 1.69
C VAL A 103 -1.99 -18.02 2.98
N GLY A 104 -3.19 -17.43 3.13
CA GLY A 104 -3.55 -16.64 4.29
C GLY A 104 -2.87 -15.26 4.33
N PHE A 105 -2.40 -14.75 3.18
CA PHE A 105 -1.84 -13.41 3.07
C PHE A 105 -2.96 -12.41 2.77
N GLU A 106 -3.04 -11.34 3.56
CA GLU A 106 -3.95 -10.22 3.30
C GLU A 106 -3.15 -9.05 2.71
N PRO A 107 -3.42 -8.66 1.44
CA PRO A 107 -2.82 -7.45 0.86
C PRO A 107 -3.18 -6.22 1.67
N GLN A 108 -2.26 -5.27 1.79
CA GLN A 108 -2.51 -4.02 2.50
C GLN A 108 -3.69 -3.26 1.86
N PRO A 109 -4.70 -2.87 2.67
CA PRO A 109 -5.86 -2.14 2.18
C PRO A 109 -5.53 -0.66 1.91
N PRO A 110 -6.43 0.07 1.25
CA PRO A 110 -6.36 1.52 1.18
C PRO A 110 -6.35 2.16 2.57
N ILE A 111 -5.52 3.20 2.74
CA ILE A 111 -5.40 3.95 3.99
C ILE A 111 -5.84 5.39 3.73
N SER A 112 -6.62 5.95 4.66
CA SER A 112 -7.07 7.34 4.60
C SER A 112 -5.93 8.32 4.80
N ALA A 113 -5.93 9.39 4.03
CA ALA A 113 -5.06 10.51 4.31
C ALA A 113 -5.51 11.25 5.58
N LYS A 114 -4.55 11.62 6.43
CA LYS A 114 -4.72 12.29 7.71
C LYS A 114 -4.22 13.72 7.63
N SER A 115 -4.95 14.66 8.21
CA SER A 115 -4.53 16.06 8.34
C SER A 115 -4.98 16.63 9.68
N TYR A 116 -4.27 17.67 10.16
CA TYR A 116 -4.59 18.30 11.43
C TYR A 116 -5.28 19.64 11.18
N TRP A 117 -6.35 19.86 11.93
CA TRP A 117 -7.22 21.01 11.83
C TRP A 117 -7.38 21.70 13.17
N THR A 118 -7.82 22.92 13.13
CA THR A 118 -8.27 23.67 14.31
C THR A 118 -9.70 24.12 14.11
N ALA A 119 -10.55 23.95 15.11
CA ALA A 119 -11.88 24.52 15.15
C ALA A 119 -11.84 25.81 15.95
N SER A 120 -12.32 26.92 15.39
CA SER A 120 -12.26 28.26 16.00
C SER A 120 -13.55 29.03 15.82
N LEU A 121 -13.77 30.00 16.69
CA LEU A 121 -14.89 30.95 16.65
C LEU A 121 -14.39 32.37 16.34
N THR A 122 -15.23 33.17 15.71
CA THR A 122 -14.95 34.60 15.50
C THR A 122 -15.15 35.40 16.79
N ASN A 123 -16.16 35.06 17.59
CA ASN A 123 -16.47 35.72 18.86
C ASN A 123 -16.63 34.66 19.97
N PRO A 124 -16.19 34.96 21.20
CA PRO A 124 -16.40 34.06 22.32
C PRO A 124 -17.88 33.95 22.67
N ILE A 125 -18.31 32.76 23.00
CA ILE A 125 -19.69 32.43 23.38
C ILE A 125 -19.72 31.95 24.82
N THR A 126 -20.79 32.23 25.52
CA THR A 126 -20.93 31.95 26.96
C THR A 126 -21.24 30.49 27.30
N THR A 127 -21.49 29.65 26.28
CA THR A 127 -21.80 28.23 26.42
C THR A 127 -20.80 27.40 25.64
N ASP A 128 -20.54 26.18 26.10
CA ASP A 128 -19.73 25.22 25.33
C ASP A 128 -20.41 24.88 24.00
N ILE A 129 -19.63 24.75 22.96
CA ILE A 129 -20.11 24.26 21.66
C ILE A 129 -19.61 22.83 21.50
N SER A 130 -20.56 21.90 21.39
CA SER A 130 -20.31 20.51 21.04
C SER A 130 -20.69 20.29 19.58
N ILE A 131 -19.76 19.74 18.81
CA ILE A 131 -19.96 19.37 17.41
C ILE A 131 -19.88 17.86 17.32
N MET A 132 -20.98 17.24 16.90
CA MET A 132 -21.05 15.78 16.78
C MET A 132 -20.01 15.25 15.80
N THR A 133 -19.33 14.18 16.19
CA THR A 133 -18.38 13.44 15.36
C THR A 133 -19.05 12.19 14.77
N PRO A 134 -18.69 11.78 13.54
CA PRO A 134 -17.84 12.48 12.58
C PRO A 134 -18.50 13.70 11.94
N HIS A 135 -17.82 14.85 11.93
CA HIS A 135 -18.29 16.03 11.22
C HIS A 135 -17.73 16.06 9.79
N VAL A 136 -18.60 15.97 8.79
CA VAL A 136 -18.20 15.85 7.38
C VAL A 136 -18.04 17.23 6.75
N ILE A 137 -16.87 17.47 6.16
CA ILE A 137 -16.61 18.64 5.33
C ILE A 137 -16.12 18.19 3.95
N THR A 138 -16.45 18.97 2.93
CA THR A 138 -15.97 18.73 1.57
C THR A 138 -14.84 19.69 1.25
N VAL A 139 -13.68 19.16 0.87
CA VAL A 139 -12.48 19.93 0.55
C VAL A 139 -12.03 19.65 -0.89
N ASN A 140 -11.27 20.55 -1.48
CA ASN A 140 -10.72 20.35 -2.81
C ASN A 140 -9.27 19.88 -2.69
N GLY A 141 -8.96 18.76 -3.33
CA GLY A 141 -7.61 18.21 -3.44
C GLY A 141 -7.30 17.84 -4.89
N GLY A 142 -6.24 18.42 -5.47
CA GLY A 142 -5.80 18.08 -6.83
C GLY A 142 -6.82 18.30 -7.95
N GLY A 143 -7.81 19.19 -7.74
CA GLY A 143 -8.87 19.45 -8.72
C GLY A 143 -10.12 18.57 -8.55
N SER A 144 -10.14 17.64 -7.62
CA SER A 144 -11.31 16.84 -7.25
C SER A 144 -11.87 17.25 -5.89
N SER A 145 -13.16 17.00 -5.69
CA SER A 145 -13.86 17.24 -4.43
C SER A 145 -13.78 15.98 -3.59
N LEU A 146 -13.20 16.06 -2.41
CA LEU A 146 -13.01 14.96 -1.46
C LEU A 146 -13.79 15.23 -0.18
N ASP A 147 -14.44 14.20 0.36
CA ASP A 147 -15.07 14.25 1.66
C ASP A 147 -14.02 13.95 2.75
N MET A 148 -14.03 14.74 3.81
CA MET A 148 -13.17 14.58 4.98
C MET A 148 -14.02 14.58 6.23
N GLU A 149 -13.82 13.62 7.08
CA GLU A 149 -14.45 13.51 8.38
C GLU A 149 -13.54 14.06 9.47
N LEU A 150 -14.07 14.98 10.26
CA LEU A 150 -13.40 15.61 11.37
C LEU A 150 -13.78 14.95 12.70
N PHE A 151 -12.75 14.65 13.50
CA PHE A 151 -12.87 14.07 14.83
C PHE A 151 -12.14 14.93 15.85
N ALA A 152 -12.54 14.86 17.10
CA ALA A 152 -11.75 15.42 18.19
C ALA A 152 -10.38 14.73 18.23
N ALA A 153 -9.35 15.48 18.58
CA ALA A 153 -7.98 14.98 18.69
C ALA A 153 -7.58 14.84 20.15
N ASP A 154 -6.92 13.74 20.51
CA ASP A 154 -6.24 13.59 21.79
C ASP A 154 -5.00 14.46 21.90
N SER A 155 -4.25 14.37 23.01
CA SER A 155 -3.00 15.12 23.23
C SER A 155 -1.88 14.72 22.26
N GLU A 156 -1.96 13.54 21.66
CA GLU A 156 -0.98 13.00 20.72
C GLU A 156 -1.39 13.20 19.25
N GLY A 157 -2.60 13.74 19.01
CA GLY A 157 -3.12 14.01 17.68
C GLY A 157 -3.76 12.77 17.03
N ASN A 158 -4.26 11.81 17.84
CA ASN A 158 -5.05 10.70 17.34
C ASN A 158 -6.54 11.05 17.32
N PRO A 159 -7.33 10.48 16.38
CA PRO A 159 -8.76 10.73 16.33
C PRO A 159 -9.48 10.02 17.48
N MET A 160 -10.35 10.76 18.18
CA MET A 160 -11.26 10.24 19.18
C MET A 160 -12.63 10.03 18.53
N PHE A 161 -13.01 8.77 18.30
CA PHE A 161 -14.20 8.43 17.50
C PHE A 161 -15.51 8.59 18.28
N ASP A 162 -15.45 8.46 19.62
CA ASP A 162 -16.61 8.47 20.52
C ASP A 162 -16.81 9.83 21.22
N GLU A 163 -15.96 10.81 20.93
CA GLU A 163 -16.01 12.12 21.58
C GLU A 163 -16.31 13.23 20.58
N ASP A 164 -17.18 14.16 21.00
CA ASP A 164 -17.51 15.36 20.24
C ASP A 164 -16.38 16.37 20.26
N ILE A 165 -16.30 17.20 19.21
CA ILE A 165 -15.38 18.34 19.17
C ILE A 165 -15.94 19.44 20.07
N ILE A 166 -15.26 19.71 21.19
CA ILE A 166 -15.73 20.71 22.19
C ILE A 166 -14.91 21.99 22.08
N ILE A 167 -15.57 23.12 21.91
CA ILE A 167 -15.01 24.45 22.05
C ILE A 167 -15.52 25.04 23.35
N PRO A 168 -14.65 25.27 24.38
CA PRO A 168 -15.08 25.72 25.70
C PRO A 168 -15.70 27.13 25.69
N ALA A 169 -16.63 27.38 26.61
CA ALA A 169 -17.25 28.67 26.81
C ALA A 169 -16.22 29.79 27.07
N ASN A 170 -16.52 30.99 26.59
CA ASN A 170 -15.67 32.17 26.71
C ASN A 170 -14.26 32.02 26.15
N SER A 171 -14.05 31.03 25.29
CA SER A 171 -12.77 30.77 24.64
C SER A 171 -12.85 31.06 23.15
N LEU A 172 -11.77 31.65 22.63
CA LEU A 172 -11.47 31.68 21.19
C LEU A 172 -10.45 30.58 20.83
N VAL A 173 -10.11 29.75 21.81
CA VAL A 173 -9.06 28.74 21.64
C VAL A 173 -9.50 27.70 20.64
N ASN A 174 -8.61 27.38 19.78
CA ASN A 174 -8.78 26.37 18.77
C ASN A 174 -8.83 24.99 19.43
N ALA A 175 -9.92 24.27 19.26
CA ALA A 175 -9.91 22.85 19.56
C ALA A 175 -9.06 22.11 18.51
N SER A 176 -8.23 21.19 18.97
CA SER A 176 -7.47 20.32 18.07
C SER A 176 -8.40 19.30 17.43
N VAL A 177 -8.32 19.18 16.12
CA VAL A 177 -9.20 18.33 15.31
C VAL A 177 -8.35 17.54 14.33
N VAL A 178 -8.66 16.25 14.18
CA VAL A 178 -8.07 15.38 13.17
C VAL A 178 -9.05 15.18 12.03
N GLY A 179 -8.62 15.44 10.82
CA GLY A 179 -9.37 15.16 9.61
C GLY A 179 -8.85 13.87 8.97
N LEU A 180 -9.76 12.95 8.70
CA LEU A 180 -9.50 11.71 7.96
C LEU A 180 -10.27 11.75 6.64
N GLU A 181 -9.56 11.55 5.52
CA GLU A 181 -10.17 11.46 4.21
C GLU A 181 -11.13 10.26 4.16
N GLY A 182 -12.27 10.43 3.53
CA GLY A 182 -13.31 9.42 3.38
C GLY A 182 -14.62 9.78 4.07
N LYS A 183 -15.53 8.83 4.06
CA LYS A 183 -16.88 9.01 4.61
C LYS A 183 -17.43 7.74 5.21
N THR A 184 -18.02 7.85 6.39
CA THR A 184 -18.74 6.76 7.06
C THR A 184 -20.07 6.49 6.35
N LYS A 185 -20.34 5.22 6.08
CA LYS A 185 -21.59 4.70 5.53
C LYS A 185 -22.20 3.72 6.48
N THR A 186 -23.50 3.79 6.61
CA THR A 186 -24.29 2.81 7.39
C THR A 186 -25.31 2.17 6.47
N GLU A 187 -25.39 0.86 6.49
CA GLU A 187 -26.37 0.06 5.76
C GLU A 187 -27.26 -0.69 6.74
N GLU A 188 -28.55 -0.69 6.44
CA GLU A 188 -29.54 -1.44 7.19
C GLU A 188 -30.03 -2.61 6.33
N ILE A 189 -29.94 -3.82 6.86
CA ILE A 189 -30.27 -5.07 6.15
C ILE A 189 -31.08 -5.95 7.11
N SER A 190 -32.10 -6.62 6.58
CA SER A 190 -32.89 -7.57 7.37
C SER A 190 -32.25 -8.96 7.38
N GLY A 191 -32.13 -9.54 8.55
CA GLY A 191 -31.63 -10.89 8.76
C GLY A 191 -32.51 -11.94 8.09
N THR A 192 -31.91 -12.88 7.38
CA THR A 192 -32.59 -13.93 6.64
C THR A 192 -32.69 -15.27 7.37
N GLY A 193 -31.92 -15.45 8.45
CA GLY A 193 -31.85 -16.72 9.19
C GLY A 193 -31.08 -17.83 8.44
N VAL A 194 -30.43 -17.52 7.34
CA VAL A 194 -29.67 -18.48 6.53
C VAL A 194 -28.31 -18.73 7.16
N ARG A 195 -27.87 -19.99 7.17
CA ARG A 195 -26.51 -20.39 7.62
C ARG A 195 -25.46 -19.83 6.68
N ASN A 196 -24.34 -19.38 7.24
CA ASN A 196 -23.23 -18.76 6.51
C ASN A 196 -23.72 -17.58 5.65
N LEU A 197 -24.62 -16.76 6.20
CA LEU A 197 -25.10 -15.55 5.53
C LEU A 197 -23.89 -14.68 5.19
N SER A 198 -23.78 -14.28 3.93
CA SER A 198 -22.77 -13.33 3.44
C SER A 198 -23.47 -12.09 2.90
N ILE A 199 -23.06 -10.93 3.40
CA ILE A 199 -23.60 -9.63 3.00
C ILE A 199 -22.46 -8.83 2.38
N GLN A 200 -22.65 -8.40 1.14
CA GLN A 200 -21.69 -7.57 0.43
C GLN A 200 -21.96 -6.09 0.74
N SER A 201 -20.90 -5.31 1.02
CA SER A 201 -21.01 -3.85 1.14
C SER A 201 -21.45 -3.24 -0.21
N ARG A 202 -22.30 -2.22 -0.15
CA ARG A 202 -22.76 -1.50 -1.34
C ARG A 202 -21.66 -0.67 -1.98
N TYR A 203 -20.71 -0.19 -1.19
CA TYR A 203 -19.64 0.69 -1.62
C TYR A 203 -18.31 -0.05 -1.62
N LYS A 204 -17.44 0.32 -2.57
CA LYS A 204 -16.07 -0.15 -2.72
C LYS A 204 -15.10 0.68 -1.87
N SER A 205 -13.83 0.28 -1.84
CA SER A 205 -12.76 0.96 -1.08
C SER A 205 -13.13 1.12 0.41
N VAL A 206 -13.56 0.01 1.01
CA VAL A 206 -13.84 -0.05 2.46
C VAL A 206 -12.54 -0.05 3.22
N ILE A 207 -12.40 0.89 4.17
CA ILE A 207 -11.21 1.04 4.99
C ILE A 207 -11.19 -0.08 6.05
N HIS A 208 -10.07 -0.79 6.12
CA HIS A 208 -9.85 -1.86 7.09
C HIS A 208 -10.02 -1.32 8.52
N GLU A 209 -10.52 -2.16 9.44
CA GLU A 209 -10.74 -1.85 10.86
C GLU A 209 -11.76 -0.73 11.16
N SER A 210 -12.34 -0.10 10.15
CA SER A 210 -13.38 0.92 10.35
C SER A 210 -14.79 0.33 10.48
N MET A 211 -14.91 -1.00 10.47
CA MET A 211 -16.19 -1.70 10.36
C MET A 211 -16.76 -2.06 11.72
N SER A 212 -18.05 -1.84 11.87
CA SER A 212 -18.83 -2.33 13.02
C SER A 212 -20.14 -2.93 12.55
N VAL A 213 -20.57 -4.01 13.21
CA VAL A 213 -21.83 -4.68 12.94
C VAL A 213 -22.65 -4.72 14.22
N THR A 214 -23.85 -4.16 14.16
CA THR A 214 -24.81 -4.18 15.27
C THR A 214 -26.08 -4.90 14.82
N ILE A 215 -26.52 -5.90 15.57
CA ILE A 215 -27.75 -6.64 15.26
C ILE A 215 -28.70 -6.52 16.44
N ASP A 216 -29.91 -6.02 16.18
CA ASP A 216 -30.95 -5.76 17.20
C ASP A 216 -30.39 -4.97 18.41
N GLY A 217 -29.56 -3.94 18.15
CA GLY A 217 -28.91 -3.10 19.15
C GLY A 217 -27.75 -3.75 19.92
N SER A 218 -27.34 -4.97 19.56
CA SER A 218 -26.16 -5.65 20.13
C SER A 218 -24.99 -5.56 19.19
N LEU A 219 -23.84 -5.08 19.67
CA LEU A 219 -22.59 -5.10 18.93
C LEU A 219 -22.10 -6.54 18.76
N TRP A 220 -21.60 -6.87 17.59
CA TRP A 220 -21.00 -8.15 17.26
C TRP A 220 -19.49 -7.98 17.10
N ASP A 221 -18.74 -9.01 17.51
CA ASP A 221 -17.27 -8.96 17.49
C ASP A 221 -16.74 -9.44 16.14
N ARG A 222 -15.77 -8.71 15.59
CA ARG A 222 -15.05 -9.14 14.40
C ARG A 222 -14.02 -10.19 14.78
N VAL A 223 -13.97 -11.29 14.02
CA VAL A 223 -13.00 -12.38 14.20
C VAL A 223 -12.40 -12.76 12.84
N ASP A 224 -11.15 -13.23 12.83
CA ASP A 224 -10.52 -13.73 11.63
C ASP A 224 -11.06 -15.13 11.26
N TYR A 225 -11.32 -15.95 12.28
CA TYR A 225 -11.85 -17.31 12.11
C TYR A 225 -12.87 -17.63 13.20
N PHE A 226 -13.94 -18.30 12.82
CA PHE A 226 -14.86 -18.91 13.78
C PHE A 226 -14.21 -20.15 14.38
N THR A 227 -13.56 -20.02 15.52
CA THR A 227 -12.75 -21.09 16.12
C THR A 227 -13.49 -21.95 17.13
N ASP A 228 -14.55 -21.41 17.73
CA ASP A 228 -15.31 -22.10 18.78
C ASP A 228 -16.52 -22.83 18.21
N SER A 229 -16.80 -24.00 18.79
CA SER A 229 -18.05 -24.76 18.55
C SER A 229 -19.25 -24.17 19.29
N GLN A 230 -19.23 -22.90 19.67
CA GLN A 230 -20.34 -22.19 20.30
C GLN A 230 -20.84 -21.04 19.45
N PRO A 231 -22.15 -20.84 19.38
CA PRO A 231 -22.71 -19.72 18.61
C PRO A 231 -22.51 -18.40 19.35
N ARG A 232 -21.37 -17.73 19.16
CA ARG A 232 -21.10 -16.39 19.65
C ARG A 232 -21.56 -15.34 18.66
N LYS A 233 -21.76 -14.10 19.13
CA LYS A 233 -22.07 -12.93 18.30
C LYS A 233 -20.83 -12.45 17.59
N GLU A 234 -20.42 -13.19 16.59
CA GLU A 234 -19.18 -12.95 15.83
C GLU A 234 -19.50 -12.84 14.35
N TYR A 235 -18.71 -12.02 13.66
CA TYR A 235 -18.73 -11.93 12.21
C TYR A 235 -17.30 -11.91 11.67
N ARG A 236 -17.15 -12.34 10.42
CA ARG A 236 -15.90 -12.31 9.68
C ARG A 236 -16.04 -11.41 8.47
N VAL A 237 -14.96 -10.76 8.08
CA VAL A 237 -14.94 -9.93 6.87
C VAL A 237 -13.90 -10.46 5.90
N GLU A 238 -14.28 -10.56 4.64
CA GLU A 238 -13.36 -10.81 3.52
C GLU A 238 -13.44 -9.64 2.54
N PHE A 239 -12.34 -9.39 1.85
CA PHE A 239 -12.25 -8.36 0.81
C PHE A 239 -12.02 -8.98 -0.56
N ASP A 240 -12.54 -8.31 -1.58
CA ASP A 240 -12.16 -8.55 -2.98
C ASP A 240 -11.05 -7.58 -3.41
N SER A 241 -10.66 -7.66 -4.68
CA SER A 241 -9.62 -6.81 -5.28
C SER A 241 -9.97 -5.33 -5.39
N GLU A 242 -11.25 -4.99 -5.29
CA GLU A 242 -11.74 -3.61 -5.26
C GLU A 242 -11.97 -3.12 -3.82
N TYR A 243 -11.54 -3.92 -2.83
CA TYR A 243 -11.76 -3.68 -1.41
C TYR A 243 -13.25 -3.51 -1.06
N THR A 244 -14.11 -4.30 -1.72
CA THR A 244 -15.50 -4.49 -1.32
C THR A 244 -15.54 -5.47 -0.16
N ALA A 245 -16.21 -5.13 0.94
CA ALA A 245 -16.27 -5.98 2.11
C ALA A 245 -17.42 -6.99 2.02
N TYR A 246 -17.13 -8.24 2.36
CA TYR A 246 -18.12 -9.32 2.51
C TYR A 246 -18.21 -9.69 3.97
N PHE A 247 -19.32 -9.33 4.61
CA PHE A 247 -19.60 -9.64 6.00
C PHE A 247 -20.20 -11.04 6.10
N MET A 248 -19.48 -11.96 6.70
CA MET A 248 -19.87 -13.36 6.82
C MET A 248 -20.26 -13.69 8.23
N PHE A 249 -21.38 -14.38 8.40
CA PHE A 249 -21.92 -14.80 9.69
C PHE A 249 -21.81 -16.31 9.87
N GLY A 250 -21.93 -16.77 11.11
CA GLY A 250 -21.77 -18.17 11.45
C GLY A 250 -22.86 -19.11 10.92
N ASN A 251 -22.70 -20.39 11.22
CA ASN A 251 -23.60 -21.46 10.80
C ASN A 251 -24.53 -21.98 11.93
N GLY A 252 -24.45 -21.35 13.13
CA GLY A 252 -25.18 -21.75 14.33
C GLY A 252 -24.47 -22.80 15.18
N VAL A 253 -23.30 -23.31 14.75
CA VAL A 253 -22.39 -24.16 15.52
C VAL A 253 -21.12 -23.37 15.84
N ALA A 254 -20.48 -22.82 14.80
CA ALA A 254 -19.39 -21.87 14.89
C ALA A 254 -19.93 -20.50 14.45
N GLY A 255 -20.00 -19.56 15.40
CA GLY A 255 -20.66 -18.28 15.21
C GLY A 255 -22.20 -18.34 15.13
N MET A 256 -22.86 -17.28 15.57
CA MET A 256 -24.32 -17.16 15.59
C MET A 256 -24.88 -16.82 14.20
N ILE A 257 -26.10 -17.29 13.92
CA ILE A 257 -26.86 -16.90 12.72
C ILE A 257 -27.73 -15.70 13.07
N PRO A 258 -27.70 -14.60 12.31
CA PRO A 258 -28.68 -13.52 12.47
C PRO A 258 -30.11 -14.03 12.31
N SER A 259 -30.98 -13.71 13.26
CA SER A 259 -32.37 -14.20 13.28
C SER A 259 -33.15 -13.67 12.06
N VAL A 260 -34.18 -14.41 11.65
CA VAL A 260 -35.09 -13.94 10.59
C VAL A 260 -35.75 -12.64 11.03
N GLY A 261 -35.66 -11.60 10.22
CA GLY A 261 -36.24 -10.29 10.51
C GLY A 261 -35.46 -9.42 11.49
N SER A 262 -34.30 -9.88 12.01
CA SER A 262 -33.40 -9.02 12.80
C SER A 262 -32.89 -7.85 11.98
N LEU A 263 -32.69 -6.70 12.62
CA LEU A 263 -32.13 -5.52 11.97
C LEU A 263 -30.60 -5.56 12.10
N ILE A 264 -29.94 -5.72 10.95
CA ILE A 264 -28.47 -5.73 10.85
C ILE A 264 -28.04 -4.35 10.38
N PHE A 265 -27.35 -3.62 11.25
CA PHE A 265 -26.70 -2.35 10.91
C PHE A 265 -25.19 -2.60 10.69
N ILE A 266 -24.73 -2.29 9.51
CA ILE A 266 -23.32 -2.39 9.14
C ILE A 266 -22.82 -0.97 8.90
N SER A 267 -21.89 -0.50 9.75
CA SER A 267 -21.22 0.78 9.59
C SER A 267 -19.78 0.57 9.18
N TYR A 268 -19.31 1.30 8.18
CA TYR A 268 -17.94 1.25 7.67
C TYR A 268 -17.56 2.55 7.01
N ARG A 269 -16.26 2.86 6.95
CA ARG A 269 -15.73 4.02 6.23
C ARG A 269 -15.31 3.61 4.84
N ILE A 270 -15.56 4.50 3.87
CA ILE A 270 -15.11 4.39 2.48
C ILE A 270 -14.17 5.53 2.17
N GLY A 271 -13.16 5.29 1.37
CA GLY A 271 -12.13 6.27 1.00
C GLY A 271 -10.76 5.61 0.98
N GLY A 272 -9.77 6.41 1.33
CA GLY A 272 -8.37 6.01 1.25
C GLY A 272 -7.78 6.27 -0.13
N GLY A 273 -6.47 6.29 -0.17
CA GLY A 273 -5.72 6.49 -1.38
C GLY A 273 -4.86 7.76 -1.36
N VAL A 274 -3.95 7.81 -2.33
CA VAL A 274 -3.00 8.94 -2.47
C VAL A 274 -3.66 10.24 -2.86
N GLN A 275 -4.90 10.21 -3.35
CA GLN A 275 -5.64 11.42 -3.71
C GLN A 275 -5.90 12.32 -2.50
N GLY A 276 -6.13 11.73 -1.33
CA GLY A 276 -6.25 12.47 -0.09
C GLY A 276 -5.01 13.29 0.27
N ASN A 277 -3.83 12.84 -0.12
CA ASN A 277 -2.55 13.55 0.11
C ASN A 277 -2.43 14.87 -0.68
N LEU A 278 -3.30 15.09 -1.67
CA LEU A 278 -3.35 16.34 -2.45
C LEU A 278 -4.04 17.49 -1.73
N ILE A 279 -4.65 17.25 -0.57
CA ILE A 279 -5.27 18.29 0.25
C ILE A 279 -4.15 19.13 0.88
N THR A 280 -4.11 20.41 0.46
CA THR A 280 -3.07 21.35 0.89
C THR A 280 -3.40 21.95 2.27
N ASN A 281 -2.37 22.43 2.96
CA ASN A 281 -2.54 23.28 4.13
C ASN A 281 -3.23 24.60 3.76
N SER A 282 -3.76 25.32 4.77
CA SER A 282 -4.50 26.59 4.61
C SER A 282 -5.89 26.49 3.96
N THR A 283 -6.47 25.30 3.92
CA THR A 283 -7.90 25.18 3.59
C THR A 283 -8.75 25.63 4.76
N GLN A 284 -9.65 26.58 4.52
CA GLN A 284 -10.62 27.06 5.51
C GLN A 284 -12.03 26.68 5.11
N LYS A 285 -12.79 26.12 6.04
CA LYS A 285 -14.20 25.79 5.89
C LYS A 285 -14.98 26.31 7.09
N SER A 286 -16.21 26.75 6.87
CA SER A 286 -17.10 27.15 7.95
C SER A 286 -18.38 26.33 7.91
N THR A 287 -18.82 25.93 9.08
CA THR A 287 -20.09 25.23 9.27
C THR A 287 -20.92 25.97 10.32
N LEU A 288 -22.22 26.03 10.10
CA LEU A 288 -23.16 26.56 11.07
C LEU A 288 -23.55 25.46 12.03
N VAL A 289 -23.32 25.68 13.33
CA VAL A 289 -23.64 24.74 14.39
C VAL A 289 -24.73 25.31 15.27
N ASP A 290 -25.80 24.55 15.47
CA ASP A 290 -26.88 24.91 16.37
C ASP A 290 -26.43 24.67 17.81
N VAL A 291 -26.38 25.75 18.60
CA VAL A 291 -25.99 25.68 20.02
C VAL A 291 -27.24 25.74 20.88
N PRO A 292 -27.48 24.71 21.71
CA PRO A 292 -28.63 24.71 22.62
C PRO A 292 -28.64 25.98 23.53
N GLY A 293 -29.73 26.72 23.51
CA GLY A 293 -29.90 27.89 24.35
C GLY A 293 -29.58 29.25 23.70
N LEU A 294 -28.93 29.29 22.53
CA LEU A 294 -28.63 30.55 21.83
C LEU A 294 -29.72 30.99 20.83
N GLY A 295 -30.54 30.08 20.32
CA GLY A 295 -31.64 30.38 19.39
C GLY A 295 -31.20 30.80 17.99
N TYR A 296 -29.91 30.76 17.68
CA TYR A 296 -29.34 31.02 16.36
C TYR A 296 -28.09 30.15 16.15
N PRO A 297 -27.83 29.72 14.89
CA PRO A 297 -26.65 28.92 14.58
C PRO A 297 -25.37 29.76 14.62
N VAL A 298 -24.31 29.17 15.11
CA VAL A 298 -22.99 29.79 15.26
C VAL A 298 -22.05 29.32 14.17
N PRO A 299 -21.35 30.22 13.46
CA PRO A 299 -20.36 29.82 12.50
C PRO A 299 -19.07 29.32 13.21
N VAL A 300 -18.73 28.06 13.03
CA VAL A 300 -17.47 27.47 13.43
C VAL A 300 -16.56 27.37 12.23
N PHE A 301 -15.33 27.82 12.37
CA PHE A 301 -14.33 27.80 11.31
C PHE A 301 -13.34 26.67 11.54
N PHE A 302 -13.23 25.79 10.56
CA PHE A 302 -12.24 24.73 10.52
C PHE A 302 -11.08 25.14 9.61
N ASN A 303 -9.89 25.23 10.17
CA ASN A 303 -8.68 25.63 9.46
C ASN A 303 -7.70 24.46 9.44
N ASN A 304 -7.29 24.04 8.24
CA ASN A 304 -6.25 23.04 8.08
C ASN A 304 -4.87 23.71 8.18
N TYR A 305 -4.03 23.26 9.11
CA TYR A 305 -2.68 23.78 9.27
C TYR A 305 -1.57 22.81 8.82
N THR A 306 -1.92 21.57 8.46
CA THR A 306 -0.99 20.60 7.90
C THR A 306 -1.46 20.09 6.54
N LYS A 307 -0.53 19.77 5.66
CA LYS A 307 -0.87 19.03 4.44
C LYS A 307 -1.37 17.63 4.85
N ALA A 308 -2.36 17.11 4.15
CA ALA A 308 -2.79 15.73 4.37
C ALA A 308 -1.71 14.75 3.91
N GLN A 309 -1.53 13.66 4.67
CA GLN A 309 -0.45 12.66 4.50
C GLN A 309 -0.96 11.26 4.82
N TYR A 310 -0.14 10.25 4.58
CA TYR A 310 -0.38 8.82 4.88
C TYR A 310 -1.43 8.13 4.03
N GLY A 311 -2.09 8.83 3.08
CA GLY A 311 -2.99 8.18 2.13
C GLY A 311 -2.26 7.18 1.25
N TYR A 312 -2.84 5.99 1.09
CA TYR A 312 -2.28 4.87 0.33
C TYR A 312 -3.38 4.12 -0.42
N ASP A 313 -3.13 3.74 -1.67
CA ASP A 313 -4.14 3.11 -2.54
C ASP A 313 -4.34 1.60 -2.27
N GLY A 314 -3.51 1.02 -1.40
CA GLY A 314 -3.44 -0.42 -1.20
C GLY A 314 -2.35 -1.08 -2.05
N ASP A 315 -2.18 -2.38 -1.85
CA ASP A 315 -1.12 -3.14 -2.53
C ASP A 315 -1.45 -3.36 -4.01
N SER A 316 -0.50 -3.02 -4.87
CA SER A 316 -0.52 -3.36 -6.29
C SER A 316 -0.12 -4.83 -6.52
N ILE A 317 -0.34 -5.34 -7.74
CA ILE A 317 0.12 -6.69 -8.14
C ILE A 317 1.64 -6.85 -7.92
N GLU A 318 2.41 -5.80 -8.21
CA GLU A 318 3.87 -5.82 -8.00
C GLU A 318 4.24 -5.89 -6.52
N ASP A 319 3.47 -5.22 -5.66
CA ASP A 319 3.65 -5.29 -4.21
C ASP A 319 3.33 -6.70 -3.70
N ILE A 320 2.23 -7.28 -4.16
CA ILE A 320 1.82 -8.65 -3.82
C ILE A 320 2.90 -9.66 -4.26
N ARG A 321 3.39 -9.57 -5.51
CA ARG A 321 4.46 -10.45 -6.01
C ARG A 321 5.70 -10.40 -5.15
N ARG A 322 6.04 -9.23 -4.61
CA ARG A 322 7.21 -9.05 -3.75
C ARG A 322 6.98 -9.53 -2.33
N LYS A 323 5.81 -9.21 -1.74
CA LYS A 323 5.49 -9.47 -0.34
C LYS A 323 5.10 -10.93 -0.08
N LEU A 324 4.32 -11.54 -0.97
CA LEU A 324 3.76 -12.88 -0.76
C LEU A 324 4.81 -13.98 -0.54
N PRO A 325 5.91 -14.08 -1.33
CA PRO A 325 6.95 -15.11 -1.08
C PRO A 325 7.65 -14.91 0.26
N LEU A 326 7.81 -13.67 0.71
CA LEU A 326 8.43 -13.36 2.00
C LEU A 326 7.49 -13.75 3.15
N TYR A 327 6.21 -13.44 3.04
CA TYR A 327 5.19 -13.82 4.03
C TYR A 327 5.08 -15.33 4.18
N LEU A 328 5.10 -16.10 3.07
CA LEU A 328 5.09 -17.55 3.11
C LEU A 328 6.25 -18.14 3.94
N ARG A 329 7.40 -17.48 3.93
CA ARG A 329 8.56 -17.91 4.74
C ARG A 329 8.32 -17.70 6.23
N THR A 330 7.64 -16.63 6.62
CA THR A 330 7.40 -16.30 8.03
C THR A 330 6.36 -17.22 8.66
N GLN A 331 5.40 -17.72 7.88
CA GLN A 331 4.25 -18.49 8.39
C GLN A 331 3.56 -17.76 9.56
N ASP A 332 3.44 -16.46 9.46
CA ASP A 332 2.85 -15.54 10.44
C ASP A 332 3.51 -15.61 11.84
N ARG A 333 4.80 -15.90 11.89
CA ARG A 333 5.60 -15.93 13.12
C ARG A 333 6.99 -15.35 12.89
N ALA A 334 7.54 -14.69 13.90
CA ALA A 334 8.85 -14.08 13.86
C ALA A 334 9.87 -14.92 14.61
N VAL A 335 10.83 -15.51 13.89
CA VAL A 335 11.91 -16.34 14.44
C VAL A 335 13.28 -15.76 14.08
N THR A 336 13.44 -15.31 12.83
CA THR A 336 14.68 -14.72 12.33
C THR A 336 14.55 -13.21 12.17
N GLY A 337 15.68 -12.49 12.13
CA GLY A 337 15.64 -11.05 11.86
C GLY A 337 14.91 -10.69 10.56
N LEU A 338 14.98 -11.58 9.55
CA LEU A 338 14.26 -11.39 8.30
C LEU A 338 12.73 -11.53 8.48
N ASP A 339 12.27 -12.41 9.37
CA ASP A 339 10.85 -12.57 9.65
C ASP A 339 10.30 -11.32 10.35
N TYR A 340 11.04 -10.80 11.37
CA TYR A 340 10.70 -9.52 12.02
C TYR A 340 10.61 -8.37 11.02
N LYS A 341 11.59 -8.26 10.11
CA LYS A 341 11.56 -7.28 9.03
C LYS A 341 10.33 -7.47 8.14
N THR A 342 10.08 -8.68 7.66
CA THR A 342 8.99 -8.97 6.72
C THR A 342 7.62 -8.65 7.32
N LEU A 343 7.39 -9.05 8.57
CA LEU A 343 6.14 -8.76 9.26
C LEU A 343 5.97 -7.26 9.55
N ALA A 344 7.06 -6.56 9.92
CA ALA A 344 7.02 -5.12 10.10
C ALA A 344 6.73 -4.38 8.79
N ASP A 345 7.38 -4.73 7.67
CA ASP A 345 7.17 -4.10 6.36
C ASP A 345 5.73 -4.32 5.81
N GLN A 346 5.00 -5.29 6.36
CA GLN A 346 3.59 -5.56 6.01
C GLN A 346 2.61 -4.87 6.95
N PHE A 347 3.10 -4.36 8.07
CA PHE A 347 2.24 -3.75 9.08
C PHE A 347 1.74 -2.37 8.63
N ALA A 348 0.44 -2.18 8.71
CA ALA A 348 -0.23 -0.92 8.46
C ALA A 348 -1.42 -0.77 9.39
N THR A 349 -1.69 0.45 9.80
CA THR A 349 -2.90 0.81 10.55
C THR A 349 -3.69 1.85 9.75
N PRO A 350 -5.02 1.81 9.81
CA PRO A 350 -5.86 2.71 9.02
C PRO A 350 -5.73 4.19 9.42
N TYR A 351 -5.19 4.46 10.61
CA TYR A 351 -5.16 5.82 11.16
C TYR A 351 -3.76 6.38 11.38
N GLN A 352 -2.75 5.52 11.48
CA GLN A 352 -1.35 5.92 11.72
C GLN A 352 -0.44 5.70 10.52
N GLY A 353 -0.99 5.12 9.44
CA GLY A 353 -0.26 4.83 8.23
C GLY A 353 0.40 3.44 8.22
N ALA A 354 1.33 3.25 7.30
CA ALA A 354 2.03 1.99 7.07
C ALA A 354 3.54 2.15 7.33
N ILE A 355 4.18 1.04 7.67
CA ILE A 355 5.64 0.99 7.70
C ILE A 355 6.15 0.94 6.26
N GLY A 356 7.04 1.87 5.94
CA GLY A 356 7.65 1.95 4.61
C GLY A 356 8.87 1.05 4.49
N LYS A 357 9.72 1.03 5.52
CA LYS A 357 10.94 0.23 5.59
C LYS A 357 11.28 -0.14 7.02
N SER A 358 11.81 -1.34 7.19
CA SER A 358 12.34 -1.79 8.48
C SER A 358 13.64 -2.58 8.34
N VAL A 359 14.39 -2.66 9.43
CA VAL A 359 15.55 -3.56 9.57
C VAL A 359 15.61 -4.09 10.99
N ALA A 360 15.72 -5.40 11.14
CA ALA A 360 15.80 -6.06 12.42
C ALA A 360 17.23 -6.59 12.69
N ILE A 361 17.71 -6.35 13.90
CA ILE A 361 19.02 -6.83 14.36
C ILE A 361 18.82 -7.61 15.65
N LEU A 362 19.27 -8.84 15.65
CA LEU A 362 19.27 -9.70 16.83
C LEU A 362 20.50 -9.40 17.66
N ARG A 363 20.29 -8.97 18.92
CA ARG A 363 21.35 -8.85 19.93
C ARG A 363 21.18 -9.94 20.97
N ASN A 364 22.21 -10.74 21.13
CA ASN A 364 22.23 -11.75 22.18
C ASN A 364 22.65 -11.10 23.51
N HIS A 365 21.81 -11.18 24.53
CA HIS A 365 22.08 -10.61 25.86
C HIS A 365 22.40 -11.70 26.90
N GLY A 366 23.36 -12.54 26.56
CA GLY A 366 23.77 -13.67 27.41
C GLY A 366 22.72 -14.78 27.47
N CYS A 367 22.53 -15.35 28.66
CA CYS A 367 21.57 -16.43 28.86
C CYS A 367 20.12 -15.96 29.15
N ALA A 368 19.87 -14.66 29.17
CA ALA A 368 18.63 -14.13 29.73
C ALA A 368 17.53 -13.88 28.70
N ALA A 369 17.86 -13.36 27.52
CA ALA A 369 16.90 -13.07 26.45
C ALA A 369 17.58 -12.73 25.13
N ASN A 370 16.88 -12.91 24.02
CA ASN A 370 17.24 -12.32 22.74
C ASN A 370 16.59 -10.92 22.64
N ILE A 371 17.36 -9.91 22.31
CA ILE A 371 16.85 -8.58 22.06
C ILE A 371 16.83 -8.35 20.55
N VAL A 372 15.65 -8.04 20.02
CA VAL A 372 15.46 -7.65 18.63
C VAL A 372 15.37 -6.13 18.56
N ASP A 373 16.41 -5.48 18.06
CA ASP A 373 16.35 -4.06 17.71
C ASP A 373 15.72 -3.93 16.33
N LEU A 374 14.51 -3.41 16.27
CA LEU A 374 13.76 -3.18 15.05
C LEU A 374 13.80 -1.67 14.73
N TYR A 375 14.55 -1.29 13.71
CA TYR A 375 14.57 0.07 13.19
C TYR A 375 13.54 0.22 12.11
N ILE A 376 12.69 1.23 12.21
CA ILE A 376 11.55 1.44 11.31
C ILE A 376 11.50 2.87 10.79
N LEU A 377 10.94 3.02 9.60
CA LEU A 377 10.51 4.29 9.02
C LEU A 377 9.10 4.13 8.48
N ALA A 378 8.26 5.13 8.75
CA ALA A 378 6.89 5.16 8.24
C ALA A 378 6.86 5.61 6.78
N LYS A 379 5.85 5.17 6.06
CA LYS A 379 5.57 5.60 4.69
C LYS A 379 4.75 6.89 4.75
N LYS A 380 5.29 7.97 4.22
CA LYS A 380 4.63 9.29 4.20
C LYS A 380 3.73 9.48 2.98
N ASP A 381 4.30 9.20 1.82
CA ASP A 381 3.67 9.19 0.49
C ASP A 381 4.16 7.94 -0.24
N ASN A 382 3.72 7.72 -1.48
CA ASN A 382 4.14 6.54 -2.24
C ASN A 382 5.65 6.34 -2.31
N ASP A 383 6.44 7.43 -2.31
CA ASP A 383 7.89 7.39 -2.47
C ASP A 383 8.67 8.06 -1.33
N LYS A 384 8.01 8.54 -0.27
CA LYS A 384 8.67 9.25 0.83
C LYS A 384 8.56 8.50 2.15
N LEU A 385 9.66 8.52 2.89
CA LEU A 385 9.76 7.98 4.24
C LEU A 385 9.79 9.11 5.27
N GLU A 386 9.36 8.80 6.48
CA GLU A 386 9.41 9.72 7.61
C GLU A 386 9.59 8.93 8.93
N ILE A 387 9.92 9.64 9.99
CA ILE A 387 10.03 9.05 11.34
C ILE A 387 8.62 8.64 11.79
N PRO A 388 8.42 7.39 12.26
CA PRO A 388 7.11 6.89 12.68
C PRO A 388 6.60 7.62 13.93
N SER A 389 5.27 7.76 14.04
CA SER A 389 4.63 8.24 15.27
C SER A 389 4.81 7.24 16.42
N ASP A 390 4.76 7.71 17.66
CA ASP A 390 4.88 6.83 18.84
C ASP A 390 3.71 5.85 18.91
N GLN A 391 2.50 6.25 18.48
CA GLN A 391 1.36 5.35 18.42
C GLN A 391 1.56 4.21 17.42
N LEU A 392 2.11 4.49 16.23
CA LEU A 392 2.43 3.44 15.25
C LEU A 392 3.44 2.41 15.82
N LYS A 393 4.37 2.87 16.67
CA LYS A 393 5.33 1.97 17.35
C LYS A 393 4.63 1.09 18.39
N ILE A 394 3.67 1.64 19.14
CA ILE A 394 2.88 0.90 20.12
C ILE A 394 2.03 -0.15 19.41
N ASP A 395 1.30 0.24 18.37
CA ASP A 395 0.44 -0.66 17.59
C ASP A 395 1.26 -1.81 16.96
N LEU A 396 2.49 -1.51 16.51
CA LEU A 396 3.41 -2.52 15.99
C LEU A 396 3.90 -3.48 17.08
N LEU A 397 4.16 -2.99 18.30
CA LEU A 397 4.53 -3.85 19.42
C LEU A 397 3.40 -4.82 19.76
N ASP A 398 2.16 -4.32 19.83
CA ASP A 398 0.97 -5.15 20.10
C ASP A 398 0.77 -6.21 18.99
N TYR A 399 0.99 -5.82 17.72
CA TYR A 399 0.94 -6.78 16.61
C TYR A 399 1.95 -7.92 16.75
N PHE A 400 3.16 -7.64 17.27
CA PHE A 400 4.17 -8.66 17.48
C PHE A 400 3.94 -9.54 18.71
N GLU A 401 3.13 -9.13 19.70
CA GLU A 401 2.90 -9.90 20.92
C GLU A 401 2.37 -11.32 20.63
N GLY A 402 1.53 -11.48 19.62
CA GLY A 402 1.02 -12.80 19.20
C GLY A 402 1.93 -13.59 18.25
N LYS A 403 3.01 -12.97 17.71
CA LYS A 403 3.81 -13.52 16.61
C LYS A 403 5.28 -13.74 16.97
N LYS A 404 5.80 -13.06 17.99
CA LYS A 404 7.19 -13.17 18.45
C LYS A 404 7.45 -14.49 19.20
N MET A 405 8.70 -14.89 19.27
CA MET A 405 9.10 -15.97 20.17
C MET A 405 8.97 -15.51 21.64
N ILE A 406 8.58 -16.41 22.53
CA ILE A 406 8.42 -16.13 23.97
C ILE A 406 9.70 -15.58 24.60
N THR A 407 10.86 -15.96 24.09
CA THR A 407 12.18 -15.55 24.60
C THR A 407 12.66 -14.22 24.05
N ASP A 408 11.96 -13.66 23.06
CA ASP A 408 12.41 -12.47 22.35
C ASP A 408 11.80 -11.20 22.94
N TYR A 409 12.64 -10.20 23.15
CA TYR A 409 12.25 -8.87 23.56
C TYR A 409 12.48 -7.91 22.40
N ILE A 410 11.41 -7.24 21.96
CA ILE A 410 11.46 -6.31 20.82
C ILE A 410 11.68 -4.91 21.33
N CYS A 411 12.65 -4.21 20.73
CA CYS A 411 12.94 -2.81 20.98
C CYS A 411 12.81 -2.04 19.67
N ILE A 412 11.72 -1.27 19.52
CA ILE A 412 11.50 -0.46 18.32
C ILE A 412 12.30 0.82 18.41
N LYS A 413 12.98 1.16 17.32
CA LYS A 413 13.83 2.33 17.17
C LYS A 413 13.57 3.05 15.85
N ASP A 414 13.84 4.34 15.83
CA ASP A 414 13.72 5.12 14.62
C ASP A 414 14.89 4.84 13.67
N GLY A 415 14.58 4.60 12.40
CA GLY A 415 15.58 4.64 11.33
C GLY A 415 16.00 6.07 11.03
N THR A 416 17.16 6.24 10.41
CA THR A 416 17.69 7.56 10.01
C THR A 416 17.67 7.68 8.49
N ILE A 417 17.15 8.80 7.99
CA ILE A 417 17.18 9.13 6.57
C ILE A 417 18.41 10.00 6.31
N VAL A 418 19.22 9.60 5.35
CA VAL A 418 20.38 10.38 4.88
C VAL A 418 20.00 10.96 3.52
N ASN A 419 19.78 12.28 3.50
CA ASN A 419 19.48 12.99 2.27
C ASN A 419 20.78 13.19 1.48
N VAL A 420 20.70 12.94 0.18
CA VAL A 420 21.83 13.04 -0.74
C VAL A 420 21.47 13.95 -1.92
N ASP A 421 22.23 15.02 -2.06
CA ASP A 421 22.19 15.84 -3.27
C ASP A 421 23.01 15.18 -4.36
N VAL A 422 22.40 14.99 -5.50
CA VAL A 422 23.02 14.36 -6.66
C VAL A 422 23.37 15.42 -7.69
N ASN A 423 24.67 15.72 -7.84
CA ASN A 423 25.17 16.65 -8.87
C ASN A 423 25.68 15.84 -10.05
N MET A 424 25.06 16.02 -11.20
CA MET A 424 25.39 15.30 -12.43
C MET A 424 25.82 16.25 -13.54
N SER A 425 26.91 15.89 -14.23
CA SER A 425 27.37 16.55 -15.45
C SER A 425 27.32 15.54 -16.61
N VAL A 426 26.44 15.76 -17.56
CA VAL A 426 26.19 14.85 -18.68
C VAL A 426 26.81 15.42 -19.94
N THR A 427 27.76 14.70 -20.52
CA THR A 427 28.39 15.06 -21.80
C THR A 427 27.62 14.43 -22.96
N MET A 428 27.23 15.26 -23.93
CA MET A 428 26.47 14.86 -25.12
C MET A 428 27.02 15.47 -26.38
N ASP A 429 26.71 14.88 -27.55
CA ASP A 429 27.01 15.46 -28.86
C ASP A 429 26.15 16.73 -29.08
N LYS A 430 26.75 17.74 -29.68
CA LYS A 430 26.08 19.01 -30.06
C LYS A 430 24.81 18.83 -30.86
N PHE A 431 24.67 17.73 -31.58
CA PHE A 431 23.45 17.40 -32.32
C PHE A 431 22.22 17.31 -31.44
N TYR A 432 22.36 16.82 -30.21
CA TYR A 432 21.24 16.61 -29.27
C TYR A 432 20.84 17.87 -28.49
N ARG A 433 21.53 19.00 -28.66
CA ARG A 433 21.22 20.26 -28.00
C ARG A 433 19.78 20.74 -28.23
N LYS A 434 19.17 20.38 -29.37
CA LYS A 434 17.78 20.73 -29.67
C LYS A 434 16.76 19.97 -28.84
N PHE A 435 17.16 18.86 -28.25
CA PHE A 435 16.32 17.97 -27.44
C PHE A 435 16.70 18.03 -25.96
N GLU A 436 17.40 19.07 -25.52
CA GLU A 436 17.92 19.21 -24.15
C GLU A 436 16.80 19.09 -23.11
N ASP A 437 15.68 19.79 -23.29
CA ASP A 437 14.57 19.80 -22.33
C ASP A 437 13.92 18.41 -22.20
N GLU A 438 13.73 17.71 -23.32
CA GLU A 438 13.17 16.35 -23.34
C GLU A 438 14.10 15.34 -22.66
N LEU A 439 15.41 15.43 -22.96
CA LEU A 439 16.42 14.59 -22.33
C LEU A 439 16.57 14.89 -20.84
N ARG A 440 16.48 16.16 -20.44
CA ARG A 440 16.48 16.58 -19.03
C ARG A 440 15.37 15.86 -18.25
N VAL A 441 14.15 15.94 -18.74
CA VAL A 441 12.98 15.26 -18.11
C VAL A 441 13.19 13.75 -18.08
N LYS A 442 13.69 13.15 -19.15
CA LYS A 442 13.94 11.71 -19.24
C LYS A 442 15.01 11.24 -18.24
N ILE A 443 16.11 12.00 -18.11
CA ILE A 443 17.18 11.70 -17.15
C ILE A 443 16.69 11.87 -15.72
N LEU A 444 16.02 12.98 -15.39
CA LEU A 444 15.50 13.24 -14.05
C LEU A 444 14.51 12.18 -13.64
N ASN A 445 13.58 11.78 -14.51
CA ASN A 445 12.63 10.71 -14.22
C ASN A 445 13.33 9.37 -13.96
N ARG A 446 14.40 9.06 -14.69
CA ARG A 446 15.16 7.82 -14.46
C ARG A 446 15.92 7.83 -13.15
N VAL A 447 16.56 8.94 -12.80
CA VAL A 447 17.29 9.08 -11.54
C VAL A 447 16.31 9.08 -10.36
N SER A 448 15.19 9.77 -10.46
CA SER A 448 14.14 9.72 -9.43
C SER A 448 13.59 8.30 -9.26
N ALA A 449 13.35 7.57 -10.37
CA ALA A 449 12.93 6.16 -10.31
C ALA A 449 14.02 5.24 -9.71
N PHE A 450 15.29 5.60 -9.82
CA PHE A 450 16.39 4.87 -9.18
C PHE A 450 16.32 4.98 -7.65
N PHE A 451 15.95 6.15 -7.11
CA PHE A 451 15.77 6.38 -5.68
C PHE A 451 14.39 5.95 -5.15
N ASN A 452 13.59 5.23 -5.94
CA ASN A 452 12.31 4.71 -5.48
C ASN A 452 12.49 3.87 -4.21
N ILE A 453 11.55 4.00 -3.27
CA ILE A 453 11.55 3.36 -1.96
C ILE A 453 11.70 1.82 -2.05
N HIS A 454 11.23 1.23 -3.14
CA HIS A 454 11.28 -0.21 -3.36
C HIS A 454 12.65 -0.73 -3.79
N ARG A 455 13.55 0.16 -4.25
CA ARG A 455 14.89 -0.21 -4.71
C ARG A 455 15.96 -0.10 -3.61
N TRP A 456 15.67 0.67 -2.55
CA TRP A 456 16.64 0.98 -1.51
C TRP A 456 16.30 0.28 -0.21
N GLU A 457 17.33 -0.22 0.46
CA GLU A 457 17.26 -0.88 1.75
C GLU A 457 18.17 -0.17 2.76
N PHE A 458 17.92 -0.39 4.04
CA PHE A 458 18.79 0.09 5.10
C PHE A 458 20.23 -0.42 4.94
N GLY A 459 21.23 0.44 5.20
CA GLY A 459 22.64 0.08 5.13
C GLY A 459 23.21 -0.07 3.73
N GLN A 460 22.45 0.26 2.69
CA GLN A 460 22.90 0.19 1.30
C GLN A 460 23.71 1.43 0.93
N SER A 461 24.96 1.25 0.48
CA SER A 461 25.84 2.33 0.02
C SER A 461 25.53 2.72 -1.43
N LEU A 462 25.69 4.01 -1.76
CA LEU A 462 25.51 4.56 -3.08
C LEU A 462 26.86 4.87 -3.73
N LYS A 463 27.03 4.45 -4.98
CA LYS A 463 28.22 4.74 -5.80
C LYS A 463 27.83 5.53 -7.04
N ASP A 464 28.75 6.35 -7.54
CA ASP A 464 28.65 7.07 -8.82
C ASP A 464 28.36 6.12 -9.99
N THR A 465 28.99 4.94 -9.98
CA THR A 465 28.81 3.89 -10.98
C THR A 465 27.39 3.33 -11.03
N ASP A 466 26.61 3.41 -9.96
CA ASP A 466 25.24 2.89 -9.92
C ASP A 466 24.32 3.79 -10.75
N ILE A 467 24.46 5.11 -10.62
CA ILE A 467 23.70 6.07 -11.43
C ILE A 467 24.20 6.05 -12.90
N THR A 468 25.52 5.97 -13.10
CA THR A 468 26.08 5.87 -14.44
C THR A 468 25.56 4.65 -15.20
N LYS A 469 25.43 3.51 -14.51
CA LYS A 469 24.80 2.29 -15.07
C LYS A 469 23.34 2.51 -15.47
N GLU A 470 22.57 3.17 -14.63
CA GLU A 470 21.14 3.42 -14.90
C GLU A 470 20.94 4.30 -16.14
N LEU A 471 21.90 5.17 -16.43
CA LEU A 471 21.86 6.06 -17.59
C LEU A 471 22.58 5.51 -18.83
N SER A 472 23.34 4.43 -18.73
CA SER A 472 24.17 3.87 -19.81
C SER A 472 23.39 3.39 -21.04
N ASP A 473 22.11 3.08 -20.89
CA ASP A 473 21.23 2.65 -21.98
C ASP A 473 20.79 3.81 -22.91
N LEU A 474 21.03 5.06 -22.50
CA LEU A 474 20.67 6.22 -23.27
C LEU A 474 21.78 6.50 -24.32
N LYS A 475 21.47 6.23 -25.56
CA LYS A 475 22.41 6.38 -26.69
C LYS A 475 22.87 7.81 -26.93
N GLU A 476 22.13 8.77 -26.44
CA GLU A 476 22.36 10.21 -26.53
C GLU A 476 23.49 10.69 -25.61
N ILE A 477 23.84 9.88 -24.59
CA ILE A 477 24.80 10.21 -23.55
C ILE A 477 26.16 9.56 -23.88
N GLN A 478 27.20 10.36 -23.87
CA GLN A 478 28.58 9.88 -24.06
C GLN A 478 29.27 9.62 -22.71
N ARG A 479 29.09 10.52 -21.76
CA ARG A 479 29.70 10.42 -20.42
C ARG A 479 28.81 11.06 -19.37
N VAL A 480 28.83 10.48 -18.18
CA VAL A 480 28.16 11.03 -16.97
C VAL A 480 29.17 11.10 -15.85
N ASP A 481 29.40 12.28 -15.32
CA ASP A 481 30.17 12.50 -14.11
C ASP A 481 29.19 12.82 -12.98
N VAL A 482 29.26 12.03 -11.90
CA VAL A 482 28.32 12.13 -10.75
C VAL A 482 29.10 12.41 -9.49
N THR A 483 28.63 13.36 -8.70
CA THR A 483 29.15 13.64 -7.35
C THR A 483 28.01 13.78 -6.35
N PHE A 484 28.23 13.35 -5.13
CA PHE A 484 27.23 13.35 -4.08
C PHE A 484 27.62 14.31 -2.96
N ASN A 485 26.66 15.10 -2.49
CA ASN A 485 26.76 15.84 -1.24
C ASN A 485 25.76 15.25 -0.25
N THR A 486 26.13 15.16 1.00
CA THR A 486 25.25 14.67 2.08
C THR A 486 25.16 15.69 3.20
N ASP A 487 24.06 15.70 3.94
CA ASP A 487 23.87 16.52 5.16
C ASP A 487 24.94 16.28 6.23
N GLN A 488 25.68 15.17 6.14
CA GLN A 488 26.75 14.81 7.06
C GLN A 488 28.08 15.42 6.60
N ALA A 489 28.21 16.73 6.51
CA ALA A 489 29.45 17.53 6.36
C ALA A 489 30.68 16.85 5.70
N VAL A 490 30.45 15.92 4.78
CA VAL A 490 31.48 15.22 4.01
C VAL A 490 31.63 15.94 2.66
N PRO A 491 32.87 16.26 2.22
CA PRO A 491 33.05 16.88 0.90
C PRO A 491 32.51 15.98 -0.20
N ALA A 492 32.09 16.58 -1.33
CA ALA A 492 31.57 15.90 -2.49
C ALA A 492 32.36 14.63 -2.81
N SER A 493 31.70 13.49 -2.83
CA SER A 493 32.34 12.19 -3.00
C SER A 493 31.64 11.36 -4.08
N SER A 494 32.35 10.39 -4.63
CA SER A 494 31.80 9.39 -5.54
C SER A 494 31.17 8.17 -4.82
N LEU A 495 31.28 8.13 -3.49
CA LEU A 495 30.79 7.05 -2.66
C LEU A 495 30.13 7.61 -1.39
N VAL A 496 28.90 7.25 -1.15
CA VAL A 496 28.17 7.50 0.10
C VAL A 496 28.01 6.19 0.85
N THR A 497 28.60 6.11 2.04
CA THR A 497 28.46 4.95 2.95
C THR A 497 27.55 5.31 4.09
N VAL A 498 26.65 4.41 4.44
CA VAL A 498 25.67 4.59 5.51
C VAL A 498 25.75 3.45 6.51
N LYS A 499 25.29 3.70 7.73
CA LYS A 499 25.19 2.66 8.75
C LYS A 499 23.98 1.77 8.48
N PHE A 500 23.92 0.61 9.14
CA PHE A 500 22.87 -0.40 8.94
C PHE A 500 21.45 0.10 9.27
N PHE A 501 21.29 1.18 10.05
CA PHE A 501 20.01 1.81 10.41
C PHE A 501 19.75 3.12 9.65
N GLU A 502 20.60 3.43 8.68
CA GLU A 502 20.49 4.61 7.83
C GLU A 502 20.05 4.18 6.42
N ILE A 503 19.17 4.95 5.80
CA ILE A 503 18.72 4.75 4.41
C ILE A 503 18.97 6.02 3.60
N ILE A 504 19.43 5.84 2.36
CA ILE A 504 19.71 6.94 1.43
C ILE A 504 18.44 7.35 0.70
N ARG A 505 18.21 8.67 0.63
CA ARG A 505 17.16 9.27 -0.20
C ARG A 505 17.73 10.46 -0.97
N ASP A 506 17.18 10.70 -2.17
CA ASP A 506 17.48 11.89 -2.94
C ASP A 506 16.80 13.12 -2.34
N ASP A 507 17.51 14.25 -2.33
CA ASP A 507 16.95 15.56 -1.98
C ASP A 507 16.94 16.45 -3.21
N ILE A 508 18.10 16.96 -3.62
CA ILE A 508 18.21 17.81 -4.81
C ILE A 508 18.98 17.06 -5.90
N ILE A 509 18.41 17.03 -7.09
CA ILE A 509 19.08 16.50 -8.28
C ILE A 509 19.44 17.69 -9.19
N ASP A 510 20.71 18.04 -9.24
CA ASP A 510 21.24 19.07 -10.14
C ASP A 510 21.84 18.44 -11.39
N LEU A 511 21.41 18.89 -12.56
CA LEU A 511 21.78 18.33 -13.85
C LEU A 511 22.31 19.42 -14.78
N GLY A 512 23.60 19.35 -15.06
CA GLY A 512 24.29 20.17 -16.06
C GLY A 512 24.58 19.39 -17.36
N PHE A 513 24.56 20.08 -18.49
CA PHE A 513 24.91 19.50 -19.78
C PHE A 513 26.19 20.09 -20.32
N ILE A 514 27.06 19.25 -20.88
CA ILE A 514 28.30 19.62 -21.61
C ILE A 514 28.16 19.10 -23.03
N TYR A 515 28.49 19.93 -24.00
CA TYR A 515 28.38 19.60 -25.43
C TYR A 515 29.75 19.51 -26.07
N GLU A 516 30.14 18.32 -26.49
CA GLU A 516 31.41 18.07 -27.23
C GLU A 516 31.20 17.81 -28.72
#